data_82517c982e0aefc9ee110f66a231b591
#
_entry.id   82517c982e0aefc9ee110f66a231b591
#
_cell.length_a   1.000
_cell.length_b   1.000
_cell.length_c   1.000
_cell.angle_alpha   90.00
_cell.angle_beta   90.00
_cell.angle_gamma   90.00
#
_symmetry.space_group_name_H-M   'P 1'
#
loop_
_entity.id
_entity.type
_entity.pdbx_description
1 polymer ?
#
loop_
_entity_poly.entity_id
_entity_poly.type
_entity_poly.pdbx_seq_one_letter_code
_entity_poly.pdbx_strand_id
1 'polypeptide(L)'
;DENAVTYLALAAMLVKEINPDAITIAEDMSGMAGLAAPFEAGGLGFDFRMAMGIADHWIKWIKEKTDEQWSMGEIWWELTNKRSDEKTISYAECHDQALVGDKTLIFRLIDKEMYTSMNMDSKNLVVDRGIALHKMIRLVTLATAGDGYLTFMGNEFGHPEWIDFPREGNGWSYKYARRQWSLCKPDYLRYKYLMNFDSDMIHLFREENL
;
A
#
# COMPACT_ATOMS: atom_id res chain seq x y z
N ASP A 1 -16.33 19.61 -11.06
CA ASP A 1 -16.32 20.13 -12.44
C ASP A 1 -16.98 19.10 -13.37
N GLU A 2 -18.11 19.45 -13.98
CA GLU A 2 -18.90 18.56 -14.87
C GLU A 2 -18.07 18.05 -16.05
N ASN A 3 -17.17 18.87 -16.57
CA ASN A 3 -16.31 18.48 -17.67
C ASN A 3 -15.33 17.36 -17.28
N ALA A 4 -14.79 17.41 -16.06
CA ALA A 4 -13.90 16.36 -15.55
C ALA A 4 -14.67 15.05 -15.37
N VAL A 5 -15.87 15.10 -14.82
CA VAL A 5 -16.76 13.93 -14.67
C VAL A 5 -17.07 13.32 -16.03
N THR A 6 -17.48 14.14 -16.99
CA THR A 6 -17.78 13.69 -18.37
C THR A 6 -16.55 13.06 -19.02
N TYR A 7 -15.38 13.69 -18.89
CA TYR A 7 -14.13 13.16 -19.44
C TYR A 7 -13.79 11.78 -18.86
N LEU A 8 -13.87 11.63 -17.55
CA LEU A 8 -13.56 10.36 -16.87
C LEU A 8 -14.53 9.24 -17.27
N ALA A 9 -15.84 9.57 -17.33
CA ALA A 9 -16.85 8.60 -17.77
C ALA A 9 -16.59 8.14 -19.22
N LEU A 10 -16.36 9.08 -20.14
CA LEU A 10 -16.04 8.75 -21.54
C LEU A 10 -14.75 7.94 -21.66
N ALA A 11 -13.73 8.26 -20.87
CA ALA A 11 -12.47 7.51 -20.87
C ALA A 11 -12.68 6.07 -20.39
N ALA A 12 -13.43 5.86 -19.30
CA ALA A 12 -13.75 4.53 -18.79
C ALA A 12 -14.56 3.70 -19.82
N MET A 13 -15.57 4.32 -20.46
CA MET A 13 -16.35 3.67 -21.52
C MET A 13 -15.46 3.26 -22.70
N LEU A 14 -14.62 4.17 -23.18
CA LEU A 14 -13.74 3.91 -24.34
C LEU A 14 -12.75 2.78 -24.05
N VAL A 15 -12.16 2.76 -22.85
CA VAL A 15 -11.24 1.68 -22.44
C VAL A 15 -11.96 0.33 -22.50
N LYS A 16 -13.17 0.23 -21.98
CA LYS A 16 -13.97 -1.01 -21.99
C LYS A 16 -14.44 -1.42 -23.38
N GLU A 17 -14.71 -0.48 -24.26
CA GLU A 17 -15.08 -0.78 -25.65
C GLU A 17 -13.90 -1.32 -26.46
N ILE A 18 -12.69 -0.78 -26.23
CA ILE A 18 -11.48 -1.25 -26.91
C ILE A 18 -10.97 -2.56 -26.34
N ASN A 19 -10.99 -2.70 -25.01
CA ASN A 19 -10.53 -3.89 -24.31
C ASN A 19 -11.43 -4.17 -23.08
N PRO A 20 -12.45 -5.05 -23.22
CA PRO A 20 -13.36 -5.39 -22.13
C PRO A 20 -12.68 -5.97 -20.89
N ASP A 21 -11.50 -6.59 -21.05
CA ASP A 21 -10.72 -7.18 -19.94
C ASP A 21 -9.82 -6.18 -19.23
N ALA A 22 -9.71 -4.95 -19.72
CA ALA A 22 -8.93 -3.91 -19.06
C ALA A 22 -9.55 -3.55 -17.71
N ILE A 23 -8.70 -3.37 -16.70
CA ILE A 23 -9.09 -2.93 -15.36
C ILE A 23 -8.77 -1.44 -15.22
N THR A 24 -9.77 -0.67 -14.79
CA THR A 24 -9.64 0.77 -14.49
C THR A 24 -9.77 1.01 -12.99
N ILE A 25 -8.82 1.77 -12.43
CA ILE A 25 -8.77 2.06 -11.00
C ILE A 25 -8.77 3.57 -10.81
N ALA A 26 -9.76 4.08 -10.09
CA ALA A 26 -9.85 5.50 -9.78
C ALA A 26 -9.01 5.83 -8.54
N GLU A 27 -8.12 6.82 -8.66
CA GLU A 27 -7.38 7.42 -7.56
C GLU A 27 -7.96 8.81 -7.28
N ASP A 28 -8.66 8.97 -6.16
CA ASP A 28 -9.33 10.21 -5.82
C ASP A 28 -9.47 10.40 -4.31
N MET A 29 -9.10 11.56 -3.81
CA MET A 29 -9.18 11.94 -2.40
C MET A 29 -10.46 12.71 -2.04
N SER A 30 -11.28 13.10 -3.03
CA SER A 30 -12.45 13.95 -2.77
C SER A 30 -13.58 13.22 -2.02
N GLY A 31 -13.51 11.90 -1.95
CA GLY A 31 -14.61 11.08 -1.42
C GLY A 31 -15.86 11.07 -2.29
N MET A 32 -15.76 11.51 -3.56
CA MET A 32 -16.86 11.52 -4.51
C MET A 32 -17.47 10.12 -4.64
N ALA A 33 -18.78 10.01 -4.47
CA ALA A 33 -19.51 8.77 -4.65
C ALA A 33 -19.61 8.39 -6.11
N GLY A 34 -19.67 7.09 -6.40
CA GLY A 34 -20.00 6.59 -7.75
C GLY A 34 -18.81 6.50 -8.70
N LEU A 35 -17.57 6.74 -8.27
CA LEU A 35 -16.41 6.59 -9.15
C LEU A 35 -16.30 5.17 -9.72
N ALA A 36 -16.43 4.16 -8.86
CA ALA A 36 -16.37 2.74 -9.22
C ALA A 36 -17.78 2.09 -9.25
N ALA A 37 -18.83 2.88 -9.41
CA ALA A 37 -20.16 2.36 -9.65
C ALA A 37 -20.45 2.26 -11.15
N PRO A 38 -21.29 1.30 -11.59
CA PRO A 38 -21.69 1.16 -12.99
C PRO A 38 -22.42 2.40 -13.52
N PHE A 39 -22.33 2.62 -14.83
CA PHE A 39 -23.03 3.73 -15.50
C PHE A 39 -24.54 3.68 -15.29
N GLU A 40 -25.13 2.48 -15.30
CA GLU A 40 -26.57 2.26 -15.09
C GLU A 40 -27.02 2.68 -13.69
N ALA A 41 -26.10 2.70 -12.72
CA ALA A 41 -26.35 3.21 -11.37
C ALA A 41 -25.99 4.70 -11.22
N GLY A 42 -25.64 5.38 -12.30
CA GLY A 42 -25.22 6.77 -12.30
C GLY A 42 -23.75 6.98 -11.90
N GLY A 43 -22.93 5.94 -11.94
CA GLY A 43 -21.50 5.98 -11.66
C GLY A 43 -20.65 6.39 -12.87
N LEU A 44 -19.32 6.44 -12.67
CA LEU A 44 -18.36 6.77 -13.72
C LEU A 44 -17.76 5.54 -14.42
N GLY A 45 -18.13 4.33 -13.99
CA GLY A 45 -17.76 3.09 -14.67
C GLY A 45 -16.32 2.61 -14.47
N PHE A 46 -15.60 3.13 -13.47
CA PHE A 46 -14.34 2.50 -13.07
C PHE A 46 -14.62 1.14 -12.41
N ASP A 47 -13.69 0.19 -12.58
CA ASP A 47 -13.83 -1.13 -11.96
C ASP A 47 -13.57 -1.07 -10.45
N PHE A 48 -12.62 -0.26 -10.02
CA PHE A 48 -12.22 -0.09 -8.62
C PHE A 48 -11.89 1.35 -8.30
N ARG A 49 -11.90 1.65 -7.00
CA ARG A 49 -11.28 2.86 -6.46
C ARG A 49 -10.26 2.54 -5.38
N MET A 50 -9.26 3.40 -5.19
CA MET A 50 -8.28 3.24 -4.15
C MET A 50 -8.86 3.61 -2.78
N ALA A 51 -8.64 2.74 -1.77
CA ALA A 51 -9.07 2.97 -0.38
C ALA A 51 -7.99 3.76 0.39
N MET A 52 -7.77 5.02 0.00
CA MET A 52 -6.67 5.88 0.46
C MET A 52 -6.68 6.08 1.99
N GLY A 53 -7.85 6.18 2.61
CA GLY A 53 -7.98 6.37 4.05
C GLY A 53 -7.34 5.27 4.89
N ILE A 54 -7.25 4.04 4.39
CA ILE A 54 -6.62 2.91 5.12
C ILE A 54 -5.13 3.18 5.32
N ALA A 55 -4.40 3.57 4.27
CA ALA A 55 -2.98 3.87 4.35
C ALA A 55 -2.70 5.07 5.26
N ASP A 56 -3.51 6.12 5.16
CA ASP A 56 -3.38 7.31 5.98
C ASP A 56 -3.61 7.00 7.47
N HIS A 57 -4.58 6.12 7.79
CA HIS A 57 -4.82 5.70 9.17
C HIS A 57 -3.66 4.85 9.72
N TRP A 58 -3.06 3.95 8.94
CA TRP A 58 -1.87 3.21 9.37
C TRP A 58 -0.73 4.15 9.75
N ILE A 59 -0.43 5.14 8.89
CA ILE A 59 0.60 6.14 9.20
C ILE A 59 0.25 6.94 10.45
N LYS A 60 -1.00 7.35 10.59
CA LYS A 60 -1.48 8.11 11.76
C LYS A 60 -1.29 7.31 13.05
N TRP A 61 -1.73 6.06 13.09
CA TRP A 61 -1.59 5.22 14.30
C TRP A 61 -0.13 5.00 14.67
N ILE A 62 0.73 4.71 13.70
CA ILE A 62 2.17 4.51 13.96
C ILE A 62 2.84 5.80 14.47
N LYS A 63 2.40 6.97 14.00
CA LYS A 63 2.97 8.27 14.41
C LYS A 63 2.49 8.74 15.77
N GLU A 64 1.23 8.54 16.07
CA GLU A 64 0.55 9.19 17.19
C GLU A 64 0.35 8.28 18.41
N LYS A 65 0.43 6.95 18.23
CA LYS A 65 0.14 5.97 19.27
C LYS A 65 1.25 4.93 19.38
N THR A 66 1.51 4.46 20.59
CA THR A 66 2.23 3.19 20.76
C THR A 66 1.31 2.02 20.40
N ASP A 67 1.88 0.87 20.05
CA ASP A 67 1.08 -0.32 19.67
C ASP A 67 0.12 -0.78 20.76
N GLU A 68 0.48 -0.62 22.06
CA GLU A 68 -0.40 -0.93 23.20
C GLU A 68 -1.63 -0.02 23.26
N GLN A 69 -1.57 1.15 22.62
CA GLN A 69 -2.68 2.11 22.56
C GLN A 69 -3.59 1.91 21.35
N TRP A 70 -3.25 0.97 20.46
CA TRP A 70 -4.07 0.72 19.29
C TRP A 70 -5.39 0.07 19.68
N SER A 71 -6.49 0.66 19.24
CA SER A 71 -7.82 0.10 19.40
C SER A 71 -8.14 -0.88 18.29
N MET A 72 -8.32 -2.15 18.60
CA MET A 72 -8.67 -3.17 17.59
C MET A 72 -10.04 -2.88 16.96
N GLY A 73 -10.97 -2.30 17.70
CA GLY A 73 -12.26 -1.88 17.16
C GLY A 73 -12.15 -0.72 16.18
N GLU A 74 -11.29 0.28 16.47
CA GLU A 74 -11.00 1.38 15.55
C GLU A 74 -10.33 0.86 14.26
N ILE A 75 -9.31 0.01 14.40
CA ILE A 75 -8.62 -0.61 13.25
C ILE A 75 -9.60 -1.41 12.40
N TRP A 76 -10.40 -2.27 13.01
CA TRP A 76 -11.41 -3.04 12.29
C TRP A 76 -12.38 -2.15 11.52
N TRP A 77 -12.88 -1.11 12.18
CA TRP A 77 -13.80 -0.16 11.56
C TRP A 77 -13.17 0.50 10.31
N GLU A 78 -11.97 1.06 10.44
CA GLU A 78 -11.30 1.75 9.33
C GLU A 78 -10.97 0.82 8.15
N LEU A 79 -10.61 -0.43 8.43
CA LEU A 79 -10.31 -1.41 7.41
C LEU A 79 -11.56 -1.94 6.69
N THR A 80 -12.71 -1.94 7.34
CA THR A 80 -13.95 -2.55 6.83
C THR A 80 -15.04 -1.55 6.48
N ASN A 81 -14.92 -0.29 6.89
CA ASN A 81 -15.87 0.77 6.57
C ASN A 81 -15.71 1.24 5.12
N LYS A 82 -16.22 0.44 4.21
CA LYS A 82 -16.18 0.68 2.76
C LYS A 82 -17.59 0.88 2.21
N ARG A 83 -17.67 1.55 1.07
CA ARG A 83 -18.94 1.68 0.35
C ARG A 83 -19.34 0.30 -0.19
N SER A 84 -20.60 -0.04 -0.05
CA SER A 84 -21.13 -1.32 -0.55
C SER A 84 -21.42 -1.34 -2.04
N ASP A 85 -21.47 -0.17 -2.66
CA ASP A 85 -21.81 0.06 -4.07
C ASP A 85 -20.57 0.24 -4.97
N GLU A 86 -19.37 0.24 -4.40
CA GLU A 86 -18.12 0.45 -5.12
C GLU A 86 -17.06 -0.57 -4.67
N LYS A 87 -16.38 -1.18 -5.63
CA LYS A 87 -15.23 -2.04 -5.35
C LYS A 87 -14.00 -1.23 -5.01
N THR A 88 -13.19 -1.72 -4.08
CA THR A 88 -12.02 -1.00 -3.57
C THR A 88 -10.73 -1.80 -3.67
N ILE A 89 -9.63 -1.09 -3.89
CA ILE A 89 -8.26 -1.61 -3.71
C ILE A 89 -7.74 -1.11 -2.38
N SER A 90 -7.50 -2.03 -1.44
CA SER A 90 -6.93 -1.73 -0.14
C SER A 90 -5.41 -1.83 -0.16
N TYR A 91 -4.72 -1.04 0.66
CA TYR A 91 -3.26 -1.06 0.74
C TYR A 91 -2.78 -0.43 2.04
N ALA A 92 -1.60 -0.85 2.49
CA ALA A 92 -0.99 -0.31 3.70
C ALA A 92 -0.20 0.99 3.43
N GLU A 93 0.43 1.10 2.25
CA GLU A 93 1.04 2.32 1.73
C GLU A 93 1.10 2.30 0.21
N CYS A 94 1.21 3.46 -0.40
CA CYS A 94 1.53 3.63 -1.81
C CYS A 94 2.61 4.72 -2.00
N HIS A 95 2.73 5.26 -3.21
CA HIS A 95 3.68 6.34 -3.49
C HIS A 95 3.41 7.60 -2.66
N ASP A 96 2.19 7.89 -2.31
CA ASP A 96 1.84 9.10 -1.55
C ASP A 96 2.49 9.11 -0.17
N GLN A 97 2.35 8.01 0.59
CA GLN A 97 2.96 7.90 1.91
C GLN A 97 4.48 7.75 1.80
N ALA A 98 4.94 6.88 0.89
CA ALA A 98 6.34 6.49 0.81
C ALA A 98 7.25 7.55 0.19
N LEU A 99 6.74 8.38 -0.72
CA LEU A 99 7.56 9.31 -1.54
C LEU A 99 7.22 10.78 -1.34
N VAL A 100 5.95 11.11 -1.17
CA VAL A 100 5.47 12.49 -1.20
C VAL A 100 5.21 13.03 0.19
N GLY A 101 4.48 12.30 1.01
CA GLY A 101 3.97 12.80 2.28
C GLY A 101 4.82 12.46 3.50
N ASP A 102 5.55 11.35 3.47
CA ASP A 102 6.19 10.81 4.66
C ASP A 102 7.40 9.90 4.36
N LYS A 103 7.57 8.89 5.17
CA LYS A 103 8.56 7.80 5.06
C LYS A 103 7.82 6.50 4.75
N THR A 104 8.54 5.50 4.23
CA THR A 104 7.97 4.15 4.11
C THR A 104 7.48 3.64 5.46
N LEU A 105 6.46 2.80 5.43
CA LEU A 105 5.87 2.19 6.64
C LEU A 105 6.92 1.50 7.50
N ILE A 106 7.76 0.68 6.89
CA ILE A 106 8.83 -0.03 7.61
C ILE A 106 9.87 0.93 8.20
N PHE A 107 10.21 2.01 7.51
CA PHE A 107 11.14 3.01 8.04
C PHE A 107 10.53 3.76 9.24
N ARG A 108 9.22 4.00 9.22
CA ARG A 108 8.52 4.56 10.38
C ARG A 108 8.58 3.65 11.60
N LEU A 109 8.50 2.35 11.39
CA LEU A 109 8.51 1.37 12.47
C LEU A 109 9.90 1.11 13.06
N ILE A 110 10.97 1.21 12.25
CA ILE A 110 12.33 0.81 12.64
C ILE A 110 13.31 2.00 12.67
N ASP A 111 13.11 2.99 11.80
CA ASP A 111 13.96 4.18 11.65
C ASP A 111 15.43 3.82 11.36
N LYS A 112 16.37 4.56 11.92
CA LYS A 112 17.82 4.43 11.70
C LYS A 112 18.40 3.05 12.00
N GLU A 113 17.74 2.26 12.83
CA GLU A 113 18.16 0.90 13.14
C GLU A 113 18.19 -0.02 11.92
N MET A 114 17.45 0.34 10.85
CA MET A 114 17.52 -0.37 9.57
C MET A 114 18.91 -0.37 8.93
N TYR A 115 19.72 0.64 9.19
CA TYR A 115 21.04 0.77 8.57
C TYR A 115 22.11 -0.15 9.21
N THR A 116 21.90 -0.52 10.46
CA THR A 116 22.93 -1.25 11.24
C THR A 116 22.46 -2.58 11.79
N SER A 117 21.16 -2.79 11.95
CA SER A 117 20.60 -3.88 12.74
C SER A 117 19.72 -4.87 11.95
N MET A 118 19.70 -4.78 10.61
CA MET A 118 18.95 -5.70 9.75
C MET A 118 19.69 -7.02 9.44
N ASN A 119 20.81 -7.30 10.10
CA ASN A 119 21.47 -8.59 10.01
C ASN A 119 20.89 -9.58 11.04
N MET A 120 21.04 -10.88 10.76
CA MET A 120 20.49 -11.97 11.58
C MET A 120 21.12 -12.09 12.97
N ASP A 121 22.37 -11.66 13.11
CA ASP A 121 23.12 -11.73 14.39
C ASP A 121 22.77 -10.56 15.33
N SER A 122 22.13 -9.53 14.81
CA SER A 122 21.70 -8.37 15.60
C SER A 122 20.51 -8.71 16.49
N LYS A 123 20.66 -8.49 17.79
CA LYS A 123 19.56 -8.57 18.78
C LYS A 123 19.04 -7.14 19.03
N ASN A 124 18.05 -6.73 18.25
CA ASN A 124 17.48 -5.38 18.33
C ASN A 124 15.96 -5.46 18.39
N LEU A 125 15.41 -5.15 19.57
CA LEU A 125 13.95 -5.22 19.80
C LEU A 125 13.16 -4.24 18.93
N VAL A 126 13.74 -3.10 18.55
CA VAL A 126 13.08 -2.13 17.65
C VAL A 126 12.88 -2.76 16.27
N VAL A 127 13.93 -3.42 15.76
CA VAL A 127 13.88 -4.12 14.46
C VAL A 127 12.92 -5.30 14.52
N ASP A 128 13.01 -6.13 15.57
CA ASP A 128 12.14 -7.30 15.72
C ASP A 128 10.66 -6.91 15.78
N ARG A 129 10.33 -5.91 16.61
CA ARG A 129 8.99 -5.34 16.70
C ARG A 129 8.53 -4.72 15.37
N GLY A 130 9.37 -3.91 14.75
CA GLY A 130 9.02 -3.24 13.50
C GLY A 130 8.72 -4.21 12.36
N ILE A 131 9.50 -5.29 12.25
CA ILE A 131 9.25 -6.37 11.29
C ILE A 131 7.92 -7.09 11.59
N ALA A 132 7.66 -7.40 12.87
CA ALA A 132 6.42 -8.07 13.27
C ALA A 132 5.20 -7.21 12.96
N LEU A 133 5.23 -5.92 13.29
CA LEU A 133 4.14 -4.99 13.00
C LEU A 133 3.95 -4.77 11.50
N HIS A 134 5.02 -4.65 10.73
CA HIS A 134 4.94 -4.52 9.26
C HIS A 134 4.23 -5.72 8.62
N LYS A 135 4.59 -6.94 9.05
CA LYS A 135 3.91 -8.17 8.60
C LYS A 135 2.44 -8.18 8.99
N MET A 136 2.14 -7.86 10.25
CA MET A 136 0.75 -7.82 10.76
C MET A 136 -0.10 -6.80 10.00
N ILE A 137 0.39 -5.57 9.84
CA ILE A 137 -0.32 -4.49 9.12
C ILE A 137 -0.68 -4.95 7.71
N ARG A 138 0.26 -5.54 6.99
CA ARG A 138 0.03 -5.99 5.61
C ARG A 138 -0.95 -7.16 5.55
N LEU A 139 -0.81 -8.13 6.47
CA LEU A 139 -1.71 -9.28 6.54
C LEU A 139 -3.15 -8.86 6.83
N VAL A 140 -3.38 -8.03 7.84
CA VAL A 140 -4.74 -7.61 8.18
C VAL A 140 -5.37 -6.71 7.13
N THR A 141 -4.55 -5.88 6.45
CA THR A 141 -5.02 -5.06 5.34
C THR A 141 -5.46 -5.92 4.15
N LEU A 142 -4.69 -6.96 3.81
CA LEU A 142 -5.06 -7.93 2.78
C LEU A 142 -6.31 -8.73 3.20
N ALA A 143 -6.34 -9.23 4.45
CA ALA A 143 -7.45 -10.05 4.94
C ALA A 143 -8.79 -9.30 5.01
N THR A 144 -8.77 -7.99 5.03
CA THR A 144 -9.97 -7.14 5.04
C THR A 144 -10.21 -6.41 3.71
N ALA A 145 -9.38 -6.69 2.69
CA ALA A 145 -9.43 -5.96 1.43
C ALA A 145 -10.75 -6.16 0.68
N GLY A 146 -11.24 -7.39 0.62
CA GLY A 146 -12.48 -7.76 -0.04
C GLY A 146 -12.35 -7.86 -1.55
N ASP A 147 -12.09 -6.75 -2.24
CA ASP A 147 -12.10 -6.72 -3.71
C ASP A 147 -10.70 -6.77 -4.33
N GLY A 148 -9.73 -6.12 -3.71
CA GLY A 148 -8.36 -6.09 -4.23
C GLY A 148 -7.36 -5.48 -3.26
N TYR A 149 -6.08 -5.85 -3.46
CA TYR A 149 -4.97 -5.42 -2.62
C TYR A 149 -3.80 -4.94 -3.47
N LEU A 150 -3.23 -3.80 -3.09
CA LEU A 150 -2.04 -3.25 -3.73
C LEU A 150 -0.83 -3.39 -2.80
N THR A 151 0.24 -3.98 -3.32
CA THR A 151 1.57 -3.94 -2.72
C THR A 151 2.40 -2.87 -3.43
N PHE A 152 2.77 -1.82 -2.71
CA PHE A 152 3.69 -0.83 -3.25
C PHE A 152 5.10 -1.43 -3.33
N MET A 153 5.77 -1.23 -4.48
CA MET A 153 7.07 -1.83 -4.76
C MET A 153 8.10 -1.55 -3.65
N GLY A 154 8.66 -2.59 -3.10
CA GLY A 154 9.60 -2.55 -1.98
C GLY A 154 8.98 -2.94 -0.63
N ASN A 155 7.66 -2.88 -0.46
CA ASN A 155 6.99 -3.32 0.76
C ASN A 155 7.16 -4.81 1.00
N GLU A 156 7.19 -5.60 -0.05
CA GLU A 156 7.32 -7.06 0.00
C GLU A 156 8.56 -7.50 0.76
N PHE A 157 9.61 -6.68 0.79
CA PHE A 157 10.82 -6.98 1.56
C PHE A 157 11.21 -5.90 2.58
N GLY A 158 10.38 -4.87 2.73
CA GLY A 158 10.65 -3.79 3.67
C GLY A 158 11.83 -2.92 3.27
N HIS A 159 11.85 -2.46 2.01
CA HIS A 159 12.91 -1.58 1.50
C HIS A 159 13.13 -0.39 2.43
N PRO A 160 14.38 -0.14 2.89
CA PRO A 160 14.65 0.77 3.99
C PRO A 160 14.61 2.26 3.62
N GLU A 161 14.79 2.57 2.35
CA GLU A 161 15.02 3.93 1.92
C GLU A 161 13.83 4.50 1.17
N TRP A 162 13.65 5.81 1.32
CA TRP A 162 12.78 6.60 0.46
C TRP A 162 13.31 6.61 -0.98
N ILE A 163 12.42 6.87 -1.93
CA ILE A 163 12.78 7.09 -3.33
C ILE A 163 12.87 8.59 -3.57
N ASP A 164 13.98 9.05 -4.15
CA ASP A 164 14.12 10.42 -4.66
C ASP A 164 14.07 10.40 -6.19
N PHE A 165 13.14 11.16 -6.74
CA PHE A 165 13.02 11.31 -8.18
C PHE A 165 14.21 12.11 -8.76
N PRO A 166 14.61 11.82 -10.02
CA PRO A 166 15.55 12.69 -10.72
C PRO A 166 15.06 14.14 -10.74
N ARG A 167 15.87 15.04 -10.21
CA ARG A 167 15.56 16.47 -10.11
C ARG A 167 16.85 17.28 -10.12
N GLU A 168 16.77 18.59 -10.30
CA GLU A 168 17.92 19.47 -10.33
C GLU A 168 18.81 19.33 -9.09
N GLY A 169 18.21 19.30 -7.90
CA GLY A 169 18.93 19.21 -6.62
C GLY A 169 19.73 17.91 -6.40
N ASN A 170 19.52 16.86 -7.21
CA ASN A 170 20.31 15.62 -7.18
C ASN A 170 21.03 15.33 -8.49
N GLY A 171 21.19 16.34 -9.35
CA GLY A 171 21.84 16.22 -10.66
C GLY A 171 21.11 15.28 -11.61
N TRP A 172 19.79 15.20 -11.53
CA TRP A 172 18.94 14.31 -12.33
C TRP A 172 19.30 12.84 -12.18
N SER A 173 19.80 12.44 -11.00
CA SER A 173 20.27 11.10 -10.73
C SER A 173 19.12 10.12 -10.50
N TYR A 174 19.21 8.94 -11.12
CA TYR A 174 18.33 7.80 -10.87
C TYR A 174 18.80 6.92 -9.71
N LYS A 175 19.88 7.27 -9.02
CA LYS A 175 20.49 6.43 -7.97
C LYS A 175 19.48 6.06 -6.88
N TYR A 176 18.69 7.04 -6.43
CA TYR A 176 17.69 6.85 -5.36
C TYR A 176 16.27 6.59 -5.89
N ALA A 177 16.10 6.52 -7.22
CA ALA A 177 14.81 6.16 -7.83
C ALA A 177 14.63 4.64 -8.00
N ARG A 178 15.49 3.83 -7.40
CA ARG A 178 15.51 2.38 -7.56
C ARG A 178 15.33 1.65 -6.25
N ARG A 179 14.59 0.55 -6.27
CA ARG A 179 14.55 -0.41 -5.16
C ARG A 179 15.79 -1.30 -5.21
N GLN A 180 16.36 -1.57 -4.04
CA GLN A 180 17.55 -2.39 -3.87
C GLN A 180 17.16 -3.87 -3.69
N TRP A 181 16.66 -4.50 -4.73
CA TRP A 181 16.24 -5.91 -4.72
C TRP A 181 17.35 -6.88 -4.27
N SER A 182 18.61 -6.48 -4.41
CA SER A 182 19.75 -7.27 -3.94
C SER A 182 19.76 -7.50 -2.42
N LEU A 183 19.05 -6.68 -1.64
CA LEU A 183 18.92 -6.86 -0.18
C LEU A 183 18.18 -8.15 0.21
N CYS A 184 17.35 -8.69 -0.68
CA CYS A 184 16.61 -9.94 -0.46
C CYS A 184 17.47 -11.20 -0.62
N LYS A 185 18.68 -11.09 -1.20
CA LYS A 185 19.50 -12.26 -1.56
C LYS A 185 20.33 -12.81 -0.41
N PRO A 186 21.02 -11.98 0.42
CA PRO A 186 21.91 -12.48 1.45
C PRO A 186 21.14 -13.16 2.61
N ASP A 187 21.55 -14.35 2.97
CA ASP A 187 20.93 -15.12 4.06
C ASP A 187 21.15 -14.48 5.45
N TYR A 188 22.17 -13.65 5.58
CA TYR A 188 22.46 -12.94 6.82
C TYR A 188 21.65 -11.66 7.01
N LEU A 189 20.82 -11.25 6.02
CA LEU A 189 19.93 -10.08 6.10
C LEU A 189 18.48 -10.49 6.29
N ARG A 190 17.77 -9.72 7.09
CA ARG A 190 16.37 -9.98 7.46
C ARG A 190 15.36 -9.66 6.34
N TYR A 191 15.75 -8.94 5.31
CA TYR A 191 14.87 -8.56 4.20
C TYR A 191 14.25 -9.77 3.46
N LYS A 192 15.00 -10.86 3.33
CA LYS A 192 14.48 -12.08 2.71
C LYS A 192 13.32 -12.70 3.50
N TYR A 193 13.26 -12.54 4.81
CA TYR A 193 12.18 -13.07 5.64
C TYR A 193 10.90 -12.25 5.50
N LEU A 194 11.03 -10.96 5.20
CA LEU A 194 9.89 -10.13 4.81
C LEU A 194 9.39 -10.54 3.42
N MET A 195 10.29 -10.76 2.47
CA MET A 195 9.95 -11.25 1.12
C MET A 195 9.27 -12.62 1.16
N ASN A 196 9.80 -13.55 1.95
CA ASN A 196 9.19 -14.87 2.11
C ASN A 196 7.79 -14.76 2.72
N PHE A 197 7.64 -13.94 3.76
CA PHE A 197 6.33 -13.70 4.35
C PHE A 197 5.33 -13.13 3.33
N ASP A 198 5.74 -12.20 2.50
CA ASP A 198 4.89 -11.63 1.45
C ASP A 198 4.43 -12.70 0.48
N SER A 199 5.37 -13.53 0.02
CA SER A 199 5.08 -14.66 -0.87
C SER A 199 4.10 -15.62 -0.22
N ASP A 200 4.35 -16.06 1.02
CA ASP A 200 3.51 -17.00 1.74
C ASP A 200 2.11 -16.42 1.98
N MET A 201 2.03 -15.15 2.34
CA MET A 201 0.78 -14.42 2.54
C MET A 201 -0.08 -14.43 1.26
N ILE A 202 0.50 -14.05 0.13
CA ILE A 202 -0.22 -14.02 -1.16
C ILE A 202 -0.63 -15.42 -1.60
N HIS A 203 0.23 -16.42 -1.44
CA HIS A 203 -0.10 -17.81 -1.77
C HIS A 203 -1.25 -18.35 -0.92
N LEU A 204 -1.22 -18.11 0.39
CA LEU A 204 -2.29 -18.53 1.30
C LEU A 204 -3.64 -17.97 0.85
N PHE A 205 -3.72 -16.67 0.57
CA PHE A 205 -4.98 -16.05 0.15
C PHE A 205 -5.48 -16.59 -1.20
N ARG A 206 -4.56 -16.86 -2.11
CA ARG A 206 -4.90 -17.42 -3.42
C ARG A 206 -5.35 -18.88 -3.33
N GLU A 207 -4.70 -19.69 -2.51
CA GLU A 207 -5.01 -21.13 -2.36
C GLU A 207 -6.32 -21.36 -1.62
N GLU A 208 -6.58 -20.57 -0.58
CA GLU A 208 -7.79 -20.66 0.23
C GLU A 208 -8.98 -19.88 -0.36
N ASN A 209 -8.76 -19.15 -1.45
CA ASN A 209 -9.75 -18.30 -2.12
C ASN A 209 -10.43 -17.31 -1.16
N LEU A 210 -9.60 -16.66 -0.31
CA LEU A 210 -10.01 -15.69 0.70
C LEU A 210 -10.15 -14.27 0.11
#